data_6d86b94291c6f4f37332a4463dcfbf70
#
_entry.id   6d86b94291c6f4f37332a4463dcfbf70
#
_cell.length_a   1.000
_cell.length_b   1.000
_cell.length_c   1.000
_cell.angle_alpha   90.00
_cell.angle_beta   90.00
_cell.angle_gamma   90.00
#
_symmetry.space_group_name_H-M   'P 1'
#
loop_
_entity.id
_entity.type
_entity.pdbx_description
1 polymer ?
#
loop_
_entity_poly.entity_id
_entity_poly.type
_entity_poly.pdbx_seq_one_letter_code
_entity_poly.pdbx_strand_id
1 'polypeptide(L)'
;MNRLTRSIGAVGVSLLFAGSLAGCGGSSDSAGTASAGPMDASKANLPKTEADVNGTIDKSKVKKSLVVGVDNPYYLFHHDIEVALSKGYFKEFGIDTVEIKTIEDPLPPLIGGSLDLALYDTDTAIAAARKGDQNLRFLSVYLGGEANVLGVGKGINSGADLRGKTITGGQFGSRNDAIIRQLLRDNGVEPDRDVKIVSTGGQSNERLQAVITGTVDGASIQLRHRTVLEKAGGKVLFEETREVPQSGWSATKLLQESPETVTAFLAATLKARQFITDQANKEEVLTIMRAKKFDIPTEYADAYAAENAPAYHVSDGGFKPADMEKFIGDQIAYKTVPEGTDWRQYTYLLPLWRAQKALGLPLNPALADM
;
A
#
# COMPACT_ATOMS: atom_id res chain seq x y z
N MET A 1 -23.08 54.75 -17.08
CA MET A 1 -23.49 55.54 -15.91
C MET A 1 -23.59 54.57 -14.77
N ASN A 2 -22.83 54.51 -13.75
CA ASN A 2 -21.99 55.34 -12.92
C ASN A 2 -20.82 54.49 -12.39
N ARG A 3 -19.64 55.06 -12.46
CA ARG A 3 -18.46 54.68 -11.73
C ARG A 3 -18.61 55.08 -10.26
N LEU A 4 -18.06 54.35 -9.33
CA LEU A 4 -17.53 54.86 -8.07
C LEU A 4 -16.33 54.05 -7.60
N THR A 5 -15.17 54.61 -7.83
CA THR A 5 -13.88 54.37 -7.20
C THR A 5 -13.91 54.94 -5.78
N ARG A 6 -13.32 54.23 -4.80
CA ARG A 6 -12.73 54.81 -3.62
C ARG A 6 -11.49 54.02 -3.19
N SER A 7 -10.41 54.74 -3.21
CA SER A 7 -9.07 54.46 -2.73
C SER A 7 -8.88 54.89 -1.27
N ILE A 8 -7.73 54.42 -0.68
CA ILE A 8 -6.87 55.02 0.37
C ILE A 8 -7.08 54.46 1.78
N GLY A 9 -5.93 54.04 2.34
CA GLY A 9 -5.62 54.13 3.73
C GLY A 9 -4.53 53.16 4.22
N ALA A 10 -3.27 53.45 3.95
CA ALA A 10 -2.14 52.87 4.64
C ALA A 10 -1.93 53.59 5.97
N VAL A 11 -1.79 52.89 7.09
CA VAL A 11 -1.21 53.40 8.32
C VAL A 11 -0.26 52.34 8.88
N GLY A 12 1.01 52.64 8.80
CA GLY A 12 2.06 51.93 9.53
C GLY A 12 2.16 52.45 10.98
N VAL A 13 2.34 51.55 11.90
CA VAL A 13 2.87 51.89 13.23
C VAL A 13 3.96 50.90 13.58
N SER A 14 5.18 51.41 13.56
CA SER A 14 6.35 50.77 14.17
C SER A 14 6.34 51.07 15.66
N LEU A 15 6.49 50.06 16.51
CA LEU A 15 6.88 50.26 17.91
C LEU A 15 7.97 49.26 18.29
N LEU A 16 9.16 49.81 18.40
CA LEU A 16 10.29 49.23 19.11
C LEU A 16 10.02 49.32 20.63
N PHE A 17 10.15 48.19 21.31
CA PHE A 17 10.47 48.21 22.76
C PHE A 17 11.55 47.19 23.05
N ALA A 18 12.71 47.73 23.39
CA ALA A 18 13.77 47.00 24.10
C ALA A 18 13.47 47.07 25.60
N GLY A 19 13.58 45.93 26.27
CA GLY A 19 13.43 45.85 27.72
C GLY A 19 13.99 44.55 28.23
N SER A 20 15.26 44.59 28.63
CA SER A 20 15.92 43.56 29.44
C SER A 20 15.45 43.66 30.88
N LEU A 21 15.05 42.54 31.48
CA LEU A 21 15.11 42.34 32.94
C LEU A 21 15.25 40.86 33.27
N ALA A 22 16.30 40.55 34.00
CA ALA A 22 16.57 39.28 34.63
C ALA A 22 15.64 39.06 35.82
N GLY A 23 15.25 37.83 36.09
CA GLY A 23 14.49 37.49 37.30
C GLY A 23 14.23 36.01 37.45
N CYS A 24 14.99 35.36 38.26
CA CYS A 24 14.88 34.13 39.03
C CYS A 24 13.59 33.29 39.01
N GLY A 25 13.75 32.00 38.84
CA GLY A 25 13.28 30.97 39.78
C GLY A 25 11.82 30.55 39.66
N GLY A 26 11.60 29.38 39.10
CA GLY A 26 10.34 28.65 39.21
C GLY A 26 10.40 27.39 38.37
N SER A 27 10.83 26.29 38.97
CA SER A 27 10.71 24.96 38.42
C SER A 27 9.23 24.62 38.26
N SER A 28 8.75 24.59 37.01
CA SER A 28 7.54 23.89 36.64
C SER A 28 7.95 22.80 35.64
N ASP A 29 7.89 21.59 36.11
CA ASP A 29 8.03 20.39 35.28
C ASP A 29 6.91 20.37 34.22
N SER A 30 7.15 21.04 33.11
CA SER A 30 6.46 20.71 31.89
C SER A 30 7.15 19.48 31.33
N ALA A 31 6.51 18.29 31.48
CA ALA A 31 6.86 17.12 30.77
C ALA A 31 6.83 17.43 29.26
N GLY A 32 7.98 17.84 28.75
CA GLY A 32 8.23 17.92 27.32
C GLY A 32 8.08 16.52 26.79
N THR A 33 7.08 16.29 25.97
CA THR A 33 7.03 15.13 25.08
C THR A 33 8.26 15.21 24.20
N ALA A 34 9.32 14.50 24.61
CA ALA A 34 10.48 14.31 23.79
C ALA A 34 9.99 13.61 22.52
N SER A 35 10.03 14.31 21.40
CA SER A 35 9.86 13.71 20.09
C SER A 35 10.91 12.58 20.02
N ALA A 36 10.44 11.33 20.02
CA ALA A 36 11.33 10.21 19.81
C ALA A 36 12.02 10.43 18.46
N GLY A 37 13.34 10.57 18.49
CA GLY A 37 14.12 10.76 17.28
C GLY A 37 13.95 9.58 16.32
N PRO A 38 14.40 9.70 15.07
CA PRO A 38 14.27 8.66 14.08
C PRO A 38 14.85 7.35 14.64
N MET A 39 14.06 6.27 14.53
CA MET A 39 14.50 4.94 14.93
C MET A 39 15.60 4.51 13.96
N ASP A 40 16.83 4.48 14.45
CA ASP A 40 17.94 3.92 13.68
C ASP A 40 17.79 2.39 13.67
N ALA A 41 17.22 1.87 12.59
CA ALA A 41 16.99 0.44 12.42
C ALA A 41 18.31 -0.38 12.49
N SER A 42 19.45 0.26 12.20
CA SER A 42 20.78 -0.36 12.33
C SER A 42 21.23 -0.51 13.78
N LYS A 43 20.63 0.22 14.73
CA LYS A 43 20.90 0.19 16.17
C LYS A 43 19.86 -0.60 16.97
N ALA A 44 18.77 -1.04 16.32
CA ALA A 44 17.86 -1.97 16.96
C ALA A 44 18.62 -3.28 17.27
N ASN A 45 18.43 -3.83 18.48
CA ASN A 45 18.92 -5.16 18.83
C ASN A 45 18.14 -6.20 18.00
N LEU A 46 18.47 -6.32 16.72
CA LEU A 46 17.89 -7.35 15.88
C LEU A 46 18.41 -8.72 16.31
N PRO A 47 17.59 -9.76 16.25
CA PRO A 47 18.00 -11.11 16.54
C PRO A 47 19.16 -11.53 15.62
N LYS A 48 20.14 -12.23 16.16
CA LYS A 48 21.28 -12.71 15.38
C LYS A 48 21.00 -14.06 14.73
N THR A 49 20.12 -14.83 15.32
CA THR A 49 19.70 -16.15 14.85
C THR A 49 18.17 -16.27 14.94
N GLU A 50 17.61 -17.21 14.22
CA GLU A 50 16.17 -17.51 14.31
C GLU A 50 15.75 -17.96 15.71
N ALA A 51 16.67 -18.56 16.49
CA ALA A 51 16.41 -18.97 17.86
C ALA A 51 16.20 -17.77 18.80
N ASP A 52 16.80 -16.63 18.47
CA ASP A 52 16.68 -15.40 19.26
C ASP A 52 15.34 -14.69 19.03
N VAL A 53 14.58 -15.07 18.00
CA VAL A 53 13.27 -14.51 17.73
C VAL A 53 12.24 -15.05 18.72
N ASN A 54 11.73 -14.17 19.57
CA ASN A 54 10.68 -14.52 20.52
C ASN A 54 9.30 -14.40 19.88
N GLY A 55 8.60 -15.53 19.67
CA GLY A 55 7.23 -15.57 19.16
C GLY A 55 6.14 -15.32 20.21
N THR A 56 6.50 -15.17 21.49
CA THR A 56 5.49 -14.88 22.53
C THR A 56 5.03 -13.44 22.42
N ILE A 57 3.71 -13.25 22.40
CA ILE A 57 3.05 -11.93 22.39
C ILE A 57 2.50 -11.66 23.80
N ASP A 58 3.04 -10.62 24.46
CA ASP A 58 2.53 -10.16 25.75
C ASP A 58 1.26 -9.31 25.55
N LYS A 59 0.11 -9.96 25.65
CA LYS A 59 -1.21 -9.33 25.43
C LYS A 59 -1.51 -8.20 26.43
N SER A 60 -0.82 -8.11 27.55
CA SER A 60 -0.98 -7.02 28.52
C SER A 60 -0.40 -5.71 28.01
N LYS A 61 0.56 -5.78 27.08
CA LYS A 61 1.23 -4.63 26.44
C LYS A 61 0.65 -4.27 25.06
N VAL A 62 -0.37 -5.00 24.62
CA VAL A 62 -1.04 -4.74 23.36
C VAL A 62 -2.07 -3.63 23.53
N LYS A 63 -2.04 -2.63 22.66
CA LYS A 63 -3.05 -1.58 22.57
C LYS A 63 -4.41 -2.19 22.20
N LYS A 64 -5.44 -1.88 22.96
CA LYS A 64 -6.76 -2.51 22.85
C LYS A 64 -7.57 -2.04 21.64
N SER A 65 -7.30 -0.84 21.16
CA SER A 65 -8.00 -0.24 20.03
C SER A 65 -6.98 0.28 19.01
N LEU A 66 -7.17 -0.04 17.76
CA LEU A 66 -6.33 0.42 16.65
C LEU A 66 -7.14 1.15 15.61
N VAL A 67 -6.50 2.14 14.97
CA VAL A 67 -7.00 2.82 13.77
C VAL A 67 -6.06 2.51 12.63
N VAL A 68 -6.56 1.85 11.58
CA VAL A 68 -5.78 1.40 10.43
C VAL A 68 -6.24 2.15 9.18
N GLY A 69 -5.30 2.79 8.50
CA GLY A 69 -5.53 3.47 7.23
C GLY A 69 -5.36 2.54 6.06
N VAL A 70 -6.24 2.64 5.08
CA VAL A 70 -6.17 1.95 3.79
C VAL A 70 -6.49 2.93 2.68
N ASP A 71 -5.80 2.84 1.54
CA ASP A 71 -6.01 3.75 0.42
C ASP A 71 -7.27 3.45 -0.39
N ASN A 72 -7.65 2.19 -0.39
CA ASN A 72 -8.75 1.70 -1.22
C ASN A 72 -9.71 0.86 -0.38
N PRO A 73 -11.02 1.18 -0.35
CA PRO A 73 -12.02 0.39 0.36
C PRO A 73 -12.30 -0.94 -0.34
N TYR A 74 -11.74 -1.15 -1.54
CA TYR A 74 -12.08 -2.30 -2.33
C TYR A 74 -11.44 -3.58 -1.77
N TYR A 75 -12.28 -4.39 -1.39
CA TYR A 75 -12.42 -5.75 -0.94
C TYR A 75 -11.29 -6.73 -1.28
N LEU A 76 -10.56 -6.57 -2.37
CA LEU A 76 -9.48 -7.51 -2.72
C LEU A 76 -8.18 -7.24 -1.96
N PHE A 77 -7.97 -6.01 -1.51
CA PHE A 77 -6.70 -5.61 -0.90
C PHE A 77 -6.65 -5.79 0.61
N HIS A 78 -7.81 -5.78 1.29
CA HIS A 78 -7.88 -5.74 2.76
C HIS A 78 -8.75 -6.84 3.36
N HIS A 79 -8.94 -7.94 2.63
CA HIS A 79 -9.69 -9.12 3.10
C HIS A 79 -9.15 -9.66 4.40
N ASP A 80 -7.84 -9.62 4.58
CA ASP A 80 -7.18 -10.13 5.77
C ASP A 80 -7.64 -9.41 7.04
N ILE A 81 -7.82 -8.08 6.99
CA ILE A 81 -8.34 -7.33 8.14
C ILE A 81 -9.80 -7.73 8.42
N GLU A 82 -10.65 -7.79 7.38
CA GLU A 82 -12.05 -8.12 7.55
C GLU A 82 -12.27 -9.57 8.00
N VAL A 83 -11.49 -10.49 7.47
CA VAL A 83 -11.50 -11.89 7.94
C VAL A 83 -10.99 -11.98 9.37
N ALA A 84 -9.90 -11.28 9.71
CA ALA A 84 -9.39 -11.26 11.08
C ALA A 84 -10.40 -10.70 12.09
N LEU A 85 -11.14 -9.65 11.73
CA LEU A 85 -12.24 -9.09 12.52
C LEU A 85 -13.36 -10.11 12.71
N SER A 86 -13.83 -10.70 11.62
CA SER A 86 -14.98 -11.63 11.62
C SER A 86 -14.66 -12.94 12.33
N LYS A 87 -13.43 -13.44 12.22
CA LYS A 87 -12.95 -14.66 12.89
C LYS A 87 -12.49 -14.41 14.33
N GLY A 88 -12.45 -13.16 14.79
CA GLY A 88 -11.99 -12.81 16.13
C GLY A 88 -10.48 -12.92 16.34
N TYR A 89 -9.67 -12.99 15.28
CA TYR A 89 -8.22 -13.17 15.41
C TYR A 89 -7.54 -11.97 16.10
N PHE A 90 -8.03 -10.76 15.91
CA PHE A 90 -7.52 -9.60 16.65
C PHE A 90 -7.69 -9.76 18.16
N LYS A 91 -8.86 -10.22 18.61
CA LYS A 91 -9.12 -10.48 20.04
C LYS A 91 -8.24 -11.60 20.57
N GLU A 92 -8.00 -12.62 19.76
CA GLU A 92 -7.07 -13.71 20.11
C GLU A 92 -5.68 -13.20 20.45
N PHE A 93 -5.19 -12.16 19.73
CA PHE A 93 -3.89 -11.56 20.00
C PHE A 93 -3.94 -10.32 20.91
N GLY A 94 -5.09 -10.02 21.50
CA GLY A 94 -5.23 -8.99 22.54
C GLY A 94 -5.67 -7.62 22.05
N ILE A 95 -6.08 -7.47 20.78
CA ILE A 95 -6.66 -6.26 20.21
C ILE A 95 -8.19 -6.41 20.22
N ASP A 96 -8.88 -5.52 20.94
CA ASP A 96 -10.33 -5.62 21.11
C ASP A 96 -11.10 -5.02 19.92
N THR A 97 -10.58 -3.91 19.36
CA THR A 97 -11.21 -3.20 18.24
C THR A 97 -10.21 -2.74 17.21
N VAL A 98 -10.59 -2.81 15.93
CA VAL A 98 -9.86 -2.22 14.81
C VAL A 98 -10.83 -1.38 14.00
N GLU A 99 -10.59 -0.07 13.93
CA GLU A 99 -11.30 0.85 13.04
C GLU A 99 -10.52 0.97 11.73
N ILE A 100 -11.18 0.73 10.60
CA ILE A 100 -10.59 0.90 9.27
C ILE A 100 -11.01 2.26 8.74
N LYS A 101 -10.04 3.09 8.35
CA LYS A 101 -10.27 4.37 7.68
C LYS A 101 -9.78 4.30 6.24
N THR A 102 -10.68 4.54 5.31
CA THR A 102 -10.33 4.70 3.91
C THR A 102 -9.88 6.14 3.67
N ILE A 103 -8.63 6.29 3.26
CA ILE A 103 -7.98 7.59 3.03
C ILE A 103 -7.10 7.44 1.80
N GLU A 104 -7.28 8.29 0.79
CA GLU A 104 -6.55 8.22 -0.49
C GLU A 104 -5.01 8.23 -0.29
N ASP A 105 -4.52 9.04 0.65
CA ASP A 105 -3.13 9.01 1.10
C ASP A 105 -3.10 8.84 2.63
N PRO A 106 -2.86 7.62 3.14
CA PRO A 106 -2.83 7.35 4.57
C PRO A 106 -1.50 7.73 5.26
N LEU A 107 -0.47 8.13 4.51
CA LEU A 107 0.85 8.41 5.10
C LEU A 107 0.87 9.67 5.99
N PRO A 108 0.32 10.83 5.58
CA PRO A 108 0.30 12.01 6.45
C PRO A 108 -0.42 11.77 7.79
N PRO A 109 -1.62 11.14 7.84
CA PRO A 109 -2.26 10.83 9.12
C PRO A 109 -1.53 9.72 9.92
N LEU A 110 -0.82 8.80 9.26
CA LEU A 110 0.05 7.83 9.95
C LEU A 110 1.23 8.53 10.63
N ILE A 111 1.89 9.43 9.94
CA ILE A 111 3.00 10.25 10.46
C ILE A 111 2.51 11.15 11.60
N GLY A 112 1.34 11.77 11.43
CA GLY A 112 0.70 12.63 12.42
C GLY A 112 0.12 11.90 13.64
N GLY A 113 0.11 10.56 13.63
CA GLY A 113 -0.34 9.73 14.75
C GLY A 113 -1.85 9.62 14.91
N SER A 114 -2.65 10.01 13.92
CA SER A 114 -4.10 9.76 13.87
C SER A 114 -4.45 8.38 13.29
N LEU A 115 -3.48 7.71 12.68
CA LEU A 115 -3.51 6.28 12.37
C LEU A 115 -2.40 5.56 13.16
N ASP A 116 -2.66 4.33 13.54
CA ASP A 116 -1.67 3.45 14.16
C ASP A 116 -0.84 2.70 13.12
N LEU A 117 -1.51 2.24 12.06
CA LEU A 117 -0.93 1.46 10.97
C LEU A 117 -1.56 1.89 9.65
N ALA A 118 -0.85 1.66 8.55
CA ALA A 118 -1.40 1.83 7.21
C ALA A 118 -1.04 0.64 6.32
N LEU A 119 -1.94 0.30 5.40
CA LEU A 119 -1.68 -0.58 4.28
C LEU A 119 -1.66 0.26 3.02
N TYR A 120 -0.55 0.24 2.30
CA TYR A 120 -0.32 1.17 1.20
C TYR A 120 0.70 0.67 0.19
N ASP A 121 0.79 1.36 -0.96
CA ASP A 121 1.78 1.11 -2.01
C ASP A 121 3.20 1.25 -1.47
N THR A 122 4.01 0.23 -1.71
CA THR A 122 5.39 0.17 -1.18
C THR A 122 6.28 1.27 -1.76
N ASP A 123 6.22 1.51 -3.05
CA ASP A 123 7.02 2.53 -3.74
C ASP A 123 6.67 3.95 -3.28
N THR A 124 5.38 4.26 -3.18
CA THR A 124 4.88 5.56 -2.72
C THR A 124 5.31 5.84 -1.28
N ALA A 125 5.19 4.85 -0.40
CA ALA A 125 5.58 5.00 1.00
C ALA A 125 7.10 5.12 1.18
N ILE A 126 7.91 4.36 0.43
CA ILE A 126 9.38 4.50 0.42
C ILE A 126 9.79 5.88 -0.12
N ALA A 127 9.16 6.35 -1.20
CA ALA A 127 9.43 7.67 -1.74
C ALA A 127 9.10 8.79 -0.74
N ALA A 128 8.00 8.67 0.00
CA ALA A 128 7.63 9.60 1.06
C ALA A 128 8.62 9.57 2.22
N ALA A 129 8.98 8.38 2.71
CA ALA A 129 9.95 8.19 3.78
C ALA A 129 11.31 8.79 3.43
N ARG A 130 11.76 8.66 2.16
CA ARG A 130 13.01 9.26 1.70
C ARG A 130 12.97 10.79 1.62
N LYS A 131 11.83 11.37 1.23
CA LYS A 131 11.71 12.84 1.04
C LYS A 131 11.79 13.66 2.32
N GLY A 132 11.51 13.10 3.46
CA GLY A 132 11.57 13.89 4.70
C GLY A 132 11.05 13.23 5.96
N ASP A 133 10.44 12.05 5.87
CA ASP A 133 9.94 11.41 7.07
C ASP A 133 10.55 10.03 7.29
N GLN A 134 11.70 10.04 7.96
CA GLN A 134 12.37 8.81 8.38
C GLN A 134 11.62 8.07 9.51
N ASN A 135 10.42 8.54 9.88
CA ASN A 135 9.61 7.93 10.95
C ASN A 135 8.67 6.82 10.46
N LEU A 136 8.68 6.50 9.17
CA LEU A 136 7.93 5.39 8.60
C LEU A 136 8.78 4.12 8.51
N ARG A 137 8.17 2.98 8.84
CA ARG A 137 8.82 1.67 8.68
C ARG A 137 7.91 0.70 7.96
N PHE A 138 8.47 0.10 6.93
CA PHE A 138 7.94 -1.06 6.24
C PHE A 138 8.01 -2.28 7.19
N LEU A 139 6.91 -3.02 7.27
CA LEU A 139 6.75 -4.11 8.22
C LEU A 139 6.58 -5.48 7.55
N SER A 140 5.85 -5.54 6.46
CA SER A 140 5.45 -6.79 5.82
C SER A 140 4.86 -6.52 4.44
N VAL A 141 4.84 -7.51 3.59
CA VAL A 141 4.04 -7.52 2.35
C VAL A 141 2.71 -8.22 2.64
N TYR A 142 1.59 -7.61 2.28
CA TYR A 142 0.29 -8.27 2.41
C TYR A 142 -0.26 -8.75 1.07
N LEU A 143 0.09 -8.06 -0.02
CA LEU A 143 -0.17 -8.50 -1.38
C LEU A 143 1.14 -8.63 -2.14
N GLY A 144 1.39 -9.79 -2.72
CA GLY A 144 2.66 -10.14 -3.34
C GLY A 144 2.85 -9.60 -4.74
N GLY A 145 1.78 -9.21 -5.40
CA GLY A 145 1.87 -8.68 -6.74
C GLY A 145 0.51 -8.55 -7.41
N GLU A 146 0.44 -7.63 -8.34
CA GLU A 146 -0.70 -7.48 -9.22
C GLU A 146 -0.21 -7.44 -10.66
N ALA A 147 -0.74 -8.33 -11.50
CA ALA A 147 -0.44 -8.29 -12.91
C ALA A 147 -1.17 -7.08 -13.53
N ASN A 148 -0.39 -6.14 -14.06
CA ASN A 148 -0.91 -5.13 -14.97
C ASN A 148 -0.92 -5.71 -16.38
N VAL A 149 -2.04 -5.57 -17.05
CA VAL A 149 -2.23 -6.12 -18.38
C VAL A 149 -2.70 -5.03 -19.35
N LEU A 150 -2.37 -5.17 -20.62
CA LEU A 150 -3.03 -4.41 -21.67
C LEU A 150 -4.35 -5.11 -22.03
N GLY A 151 -5.45 -4.59 -21.49
CA GLY A 151 -6.80 -4.94 -21.92
C GLY A 151 -7.17 -4.14 -23.17
N VAL A 152 -7.71 -4.83 -24.19
CA VAL A 152 -8.11 -4.21 -25.48
C VAL A 152 -9.55 -4.52 -25.82
N GLY A 153 -10.16 -3.60 -26.57
CA GLY A 153 -11.52 -3.76 -27.08
C GLY A 153 -11.63 -4.80 -28.18
N LYS A 154 -12.87 -5.02 -28.63
CA LYS A 154 -13.22 -5.99 -29.67
C LYS A 154 -12.46 -5.71 -30.98
N GLY A 155 -11.95 -6.76 -31.61
CA GLY A 155 -11.30 -6.70 -32.94
C GLY A 155 -9.79 -6.48 -32.90
N ILE A 156 -9.19 -6.24 -31.75
CA ILE A 156 -7.73 -6.16 -31.57
C ILE A 156 -7.22 -7.52 -31.10
N ASN A 157 -6.39 -8.16 -31.91
CA ASN A 157 -5.93 -9.53 -31.67
C ASN A 157 -4.43 -9.69 -31.56
N SER A 158 -3.67 -8.67 -31.99
CA SER A 158 -2.21 -8.69 -32.04
C SER A 158 -1.66 -7.28 -31.80
N GLY A 159 -0.34 -7.18 -31.55
CA GLY A 159 0.35 -5.89 -31.48
C GLY A 159 0.27 -5.09 -32.80
N ALA A 160 0.14 -5.77 -33.94
CA ALA A 160 -0.02 -5.11 -35.23
C ALA A 160 -1.37 -4.35 -35.34
N ASP A 161 -2.43 -4.89 -34.72
CA ASP A 161 -3.76 -4.27 -34.71
C ASP A 161 -3.82 -3.02 -33.82
N LEU A 162 -2.79 -2.80 -33.00
CA LEU A 162 -2.69 -1.59 -32.16
C LEU A 162 -2.28 -0.34 -32.93
N ARG A 163 -1.77 -0.48 -34.18
CA ARG A 163 -1.30 0.68 -34.93
C ARG A 163 -2.41 1.70 -35.18
N GLY A 164 -2.12 2.96 -34.79
CA GLY A 164 -3.08 4.04 -34.88
C GLY A 164 -4.19 4.02 -33.81
N LYS A 165 -4.15 3.06 -32.88
CA LYS A 165 -5.09 2.92 -31.80
C LYS A 165 -4.78 3.85 -30.62
N THR A 166 -5.79 4.10 -29.79
CA THR A 166 -5.70 4.95 -28.61
C THR A 166 -5.63 4.10 -27.36
N ILE A 167 -4.54 4.24 -26.60
CA ILE A 167 -4.25 3.46 -25.38
C ILE A 167 -4.12 4.42 -24.19
N THR A 168 -4.54 3.97 -23.00
CA THR A 168 -4.35 4.75 -21.76
C THR A 168 -3.68 3.92 -20.67
N GLY A 169 -2.75 4.54 -19.95
CA GLY A 169 -2.21 4.05 -18.67
C GLY A 169 -2.85 4.74 -17.45
N GLY A 170 -3.81 5.64 -17.67
CA GLY A 170 -4.34 6.55 -16.64
C GLY A 170 -3.75 7.95 -16.81
N GLN A 171 -3.28 8.57 -15.74
CA GLN A 171 -2.61 9.87 -15.81
C GLN A 171 -1.19 9.74 -16.41
N PHE A 172 -0.82 10.72 -17.23
CA PHE A 172 0.56 10.80 -17.73
C PHE A 172 1.57 10.89 -16.58
N GLY A 173 2.65 10.12 -16.70
CA GLY A 173 3.71 10.06 -15.69
C GLY A 173 3.36 9.27 -14.42
N SER A 174 2.17 8.68 -14.37
CA SER A 174 1.83 7.74 -13.30
C SER A 174 2.56 6.41 -13.50
N ARG A 175 2.63 5.60 -12.43
CA ARG A 175 3.16 4.24 -12.50
C ARG A 175 2.48 3.42 -13.59
N ASN A 176 1.16 3.48 -13.72
CA ASN A 176 0.43 2.74 -14.75
C ASN A 176 0.74 3.23 -16.18
N ASP A 177 0.99 4.53 -16.38
CA ASP A 177 1.44 5.05 -17.67
C ASP A 177 2.84 4.53 -18.01
N ALA A 178 3.77 4.51 -17.03
CA ALA A 178 5.10 3.96 -17.24
C ALA A 178 5.07 2.46 -17.56
N ILE A 179 4.28 1.70 -16.83
CA ILE A 179 4.11 0.24 -17.04
C ILE A 179 3.55 -0.04 -18.43
N ILE A 180 2.47 0.63 -18.84
CA ILE A 180 1.85 0.34 -20.15
C ILE A 180 2.78 0.71 -21.32
N ARG A 181 3.53 1.80 -21.20
CA ARG A 181 4.53 2.19 -22.20
C ARG A 181 5.62 1.14 -22.32
N GLN A 182 6.09 0.59 -21.19
CA GLN A 182 7.10 -0.46 -21.21
C GLN A 182 6.54 -1.77 -21.78
N LEU A 183 5.34 -2.16 -21.37
CA LEU A 183 4.68 -3.37 -21.86
C LEU A 183 4.46 -3.33 -23.38
N LEU A 184 4.10 -2.17 -23.93
CA LEU A 184 4.00 -1.96 -25.37
C LEU A 184 5.37 -2.16 -26.05
N ARG A 185 6.44 -1.54 -25.55
CA ARG A 185 7.81 -1.68 -26.12
C ARG A 185 8.30 -3.12 -26.09
N ASP A 186 8.10 -3.82 -24.98
CA ASP A 186 8.49 -5.21 -24.79
C ASP A 186 7.80 -6.15 -25.79
N ASN A 187 6.65 -5.71 -26.34
CA ASN A 187 5.91 -6.41 -27.37
C ASN A 187 6.03 -5.78 -28.76
N GLY A 188 7.06 -4.95 -28.99
CA GLY A 188 7.38 -4.40 -30.29
C GLY A 188 6.47 -3.28 -30.79
N VAL A 189 5.71 -2.65 -29.89
CA VAL A 189 4.82 -1.50 -30.17
C VAL A 189 5.40 -0.25 -29.52
N GLU A 190 5.80 0.73 -30.34
CA GLU A 190 6.40 1.96 -29.79
C GLU A 190 5.32 2.96 -29.40
N PRO A 191 5.23 3.34 -28.09
CA PRO A 191 4.30 4.38 -27.63
C PRO A 191 4.52 5.71 -28.35
N ASP A 192 3.41 6.44 -28.59
CA ASP A 192 3.37 7.76 -29.26
C ASP A 192 3.78 7.74 -30.76
N ARG A 193 4.35 6.62 -31.24
CA ARG A 193 4.64 6.42 -32.67
C ARG A 193 3.64 5.46 -33.33
N ASP A 194 3.50 4.25 -32.76
CA ASP A 194 2.63 3.21 -33.32
C ASP A 194 1.22 3.27 -32.74
N VAL A 195 1.09 3.76 -31.51
CA VAL A 195 -0.17 3.97 -30.78
C VAL A 195 -0.20 5.38 -30.21
N LYS A 196 -1.41 5.95 -30.09
CA LYS A 196 -1.61 7.22 -29.39
C LYS A 196 -1.84 6.95 -27.91
N ILE A 197 -0.97 7.43 -27.05
CA ILE A 197 -1.19 7.39 -25.60
C ILE A 197 -2.00 8.61 -25.18
N VAL A 198 -3.04 8.37 -24.37
CA VAL A 198 -3.90 9.43 -23.84
C VAL A 198 -4.02 9.31 -22.33
N SER A 199 -4.18 10.46 -21.66
CA SER A 199 -4.46 10.51 -20.23
C SER A 199 -5.97 10.50 -20.01
N THR A 200 -6.48 9.51 -19.28
CA THR A 200 -7.91 9.45 -18.93
C THR A 200 -8.15 9.69 -17.45
N GLY A 201 -7.11 9.66 -16.62
CA GLY A 201 -7.27 9.55 -15.17
C GLY A 201 -7.93 8.22 -14.77
N GLY A 202 -8.45 8.19 -13.56
CA GLY A 202 -9.31 7.11 -13.09
C GLY A 202 -8.62 5.85 -12.61
N GLN A 203 -9.36 5.08 -11.83
CA GLN A 203 -8.96 3.77 -11.32
C GLN A 203 -9.05 2.70 -12.41
N SER A 204 -8.54 1.50 -12.13
CA SER A 204 -8.51 0.39 -13.10
C SER A 204 -9.89 0.00 -13.65
N ASN A 205 -10.94 0.05 -12.82
CA ASN A 205 -12.31 -0.20 -13.24
C ASN A 205 -12.85 0.87 -14.20
N GLU A 206 -12.50 2.13 -14.01
CA GLU A 206 -12.90 3.23 -14.92
C GLU A 206 -12.20 3.09 -16.28
N ARG A 207 -10.91 2.71 -16.28
CA ARG A 207 -10.18 2.41 -17.50
C ARG A 207 -10.75 1.18 -18.23
N LEU A 208 -11.16 0.15 -17.50
CA LEU A 208 -11.90 -0.99 -18.06
C LEU A 208 -13.18 -0.52 -18.77
N GLN A 209 -13.97 0.32 -18.13
CA GLN A 209 -15.20 0.84 -18.74
C GLN A 209 -14.91 1.68 -19.98
N ALA A 210 -13.83 2.46 -19.98
CA ALA A 210 -13.40 3.22 -21.15
C ALA A 210 -13.07 2.31 -22.35
N VAL A 211 -12.50 1.13 -22.13
CA VAL A 211 -12.27 0.12 -23.16
C VAL A 211 -13.58 -0.51 -23.62
N ILE A 212 -14.45 -0.92 -22.70
CA ILE A 212 -15.73 -1.57 -23.02
C ILE A 212 -16.64 -0.66 -23.82
N THR A 213 -16.66 0.64 -23.51
CA THR A 213 -17.48 1.65 -24.22
C THR A 213 -16.83 2.15 -25.52
N GLY A 214 -15.58 1.76 -25.80
CA GLY A 214 -14.85 2.22 -26.99
C GLY A 214 -14.33 3.66 -26.90
N THR A 215 -14.30 4.25 -25.71
CA THR A 215 -13.69 5.58 -25.48
C THR A 215 -12.19 5.55 -25.75
N VAL A 216 -11.54 4.43 -25.41
CA VAL A 216 -10.18 4.07 -25.82
C VAL A 216 -10.16 2.66 -26.38
N ASP A 217 -9.20 2.35 -27.24
CA ASP A 217 -9.06 1.03 -27.84
C ASP A 217 -8.42 0.02 -26.89
N GLY A 218 -7.63 0.49 -25.93
CA GLY A 218 -7.00 -0.35 -24.90
C GLY A 218 -6.55 0.44 -23.67
N ALA A 219 -6.36 -0.27 -22.59
CA ALA A 219 -5.94 0.35 -21.34
C ALA A 219 -5.09 -0.59 -20.46
N SER A 220 -4.25 0.02 -19.62
CA SER A 220 -3.67 -0.66 -18.48
C SER A 220 -4.80 -0.96 -17.49
N ILE A 221 -5.10 -2.22 -17.31
CA ILE A 221 -6.07 -2.72 -16.33
C ILE A 221 -5.44 -3.81 -15.48
N GLN A 222 -6.08 -4.13 -14.37
CA GLN A 222 -5.65 -5.22 -13.51
C GLN A 222 -6.18 -6.55 -14.06
N LEU A 223 -5.40 -7.62 -13.88
CA LEU A 223 -5.72 -8.95 -14.41
C LEU A 223 -7.11 -9.45 -13.97
N ARG A 224 -7.55 -9.08 -12.76
CA ARG A 224 -8.89 -9.41 -12.23
C ARG A 224 -10.04 -8.94 -13.12
N HIS A 225 -9.80 -7.97 -14.00
CA HIS A 225 -10.80 -7.46 -14.93
C HIS A 225 -10.95 -8.30 -16.22
N ARG A 226 -10.10 -9.33 -16.40
CA ARG A 226 -10.10 -10.19 -17.59
C ARG A 226 -11.49 -10.70 -17.92
N THR A 227 -12.15 -11.35 -16.98
CA THR A 227 -13.47 -11.97 -17.21
C THR A 227 -14.54 -10.96 -17.65
N VAL A 228 -14.55 -9.76 -17.05
CA VAL A 228 -15.50 -8.70 -17.42
C VAL A 228 -15.20 -8.18 -18.81
N LEU A 229 -13.92 -7.96 -19.12
CA LEU A 229 -13.47 -7.51 -20.44
C LEU A 229 -13.83 -8.53 -21.53
N GLU A 230 -13.57 -9.82 -21.30
CA GLU A 230 -13.86 -10.91 -22.25
C GLU A 230 -15.35 -11.10 -22.50
N LYS A 231 -16.19 -10.97 -21.46
CA LYS A 231 -17.66 -10.97 -21.61
C LYS A 231 -18.16 -9.80 -22.47
N ALA A 232 -17.45 -8.67 -22.44
CA ALA A 232 -17.75 -7.51 -23.31
C ALA A 232 -17.18 -7.65 -24.73
N GLY A 233 -16.50 -8.77 -25.03
CA GLY A 233 -15.91 -9.06 -26.34
C GLY A 233 -14.50 -8.52 -26.55
N GLY A 234 -13.90 -7.93 -25.52
CA GLY A 234 -12.48 -7.57 -25.47
C GLY A 234 -11.59 -8.73 -25.05
N LYS A 235 -10.32 -8.48 -24.82
CA LYS A 235 -9.37 -9.48 -24.28
C LYS A 235 -8.14 -8.82 -23.64
N VAL A 236 -7.42 -9.59 -22.86
CA VAL A 236 -6.05 -9.27 -22.46
C VAL A 236 -5.14 -9.58 -23.66
N LEU A 237 -4.45 -8.56 -24.16
CA LEU A 237 -3.54 -8.67 -25.30
C LEU A 237 -2.12 -8.96 -24.87
N PHE A 238 -1.63 -8.19 -23.87
CA PHE A 238 -0.31 -8.38 -23.28
C PHE A 238 -0.47 -8.47 -21.77
N GLU A 239 0.27 -9.38 -21.18
CA GLU A 239 0.29 -9.62 -19.74
C GLU A 239 1.74 -9.57 -19.26
N GLU A 240 1.98 -8.83 -18.22
CA GLU A 240 3.24 -8.83 -17.52
C GLU A 240 3.00 -9.09 -16.04
N THR A 241 3.64 -10.12 -15.53
CA THR A 241 3.66 -10.41 -14.10
C THR A 241 4.73 -9.53 -13.48
N ARG A 242 4.40 -8.27 -13.17
CA ARG A 242 5.22 -7.42 -12.30
C ARG A 242 4.65 -7.51 -10.91
N GLU A 243 5.46 -8.01 -10.01
CA GLU A 243 5.13 -7.96 -8.59
C GLU A 243 5.17 -6.50 -8.14
N VAL A 244 4.00 -5.97 -7.78
CA VAL A 244 3.87 -4.67 -7.12
C VAL A 244 3.48 -4.95 -5.69
N PRO A 245 4.44 -5.06 -4.78
CA PRO A 245 4.11 -5.40 -3.41
C PRO A 245 3.32 -4.27 -2.76
N GLN A 246 2.20 -4.64 -2.14
CA GLN A 246 1.46 -3.80 -1.23
C GLN A 246 1.92 -4.13 0.19
N SER A 247 2.17 -3.12 1.01
CA SER A 247 2.86 -3.33 2.28
C SER A 247 2.19 -2.67 3.48
N GLY A 248 2.46 -3.24 4.64
CA GLY A 248 2.08 -2.70 5.93
C GLY A 248 3.14 -1.74 6.46
N TRP A 249 2.70 -0.59 6.96
CA TRP A 249 3.52 0.51 7.46
C TRP A 249 3.14 0.91 8.87
N SER A 250 4.14 1.28 9.64
CA SER A 250 3.97 1.88 10.96
C SER A 250 4.85 3.11 11.11
N ALA A 251 4.38 4.08 11.90
CA ALA A 251 5.27 5.11 12.42
C ALA A 251 6.21 4.52 13.48
N THR A 252 7.44 5.02 13.55
CA THR A 252 8.44 4.56 14.53
C THR A 252 7.96 4.75 15.97
N LYS A 253 7.12 5.73 16.24
CA LYS A 253 6.52 5.97 17.55
C LYS A 253 5.78 4.74 18.09
N LEU A 254 4.89 4.14 17.29
CA LEU A 254 4.15 2.94 17.71
C LEU A 254 5.09 1.76 17.95
N LEU A 255 6.10 1.59 17.08
CA LEU A 255 7.10 0.54 17.21
C LEU A 255 7.93 0.65 18.50
N GLN A 256 8.18 1.87 18.98
CA GLN A 256 8.92 2.13 20.21
C GLN A 256 8.04 2.02 21.46
N GLU A 257 6.83 2.59 21.41
CA GLU A 257 5.92 2.65 22.56
C GLU A 257 5.16 1.33 22.79
N SER A 258 4.84 0.60 21.73
CA SER A 258 4.03 -0.61 21.81
C SER A 258 4.38 -1.64 20.72
N PRO A 259 5.60 -2.19 20.70
CA PRO A 259 6.02 -3.17 19.69
C PRO A 259 5.17 -4.45 19.71
N GLU A 260 4.63 -4.82 20.87
CA GLU A 260 3.71 -5.95 21.00
C GLU A 260 2.43 -5.76 20.18
N THR A 261 1.95 -4.52 20.08
CA THR A 261 0.76 -4.19 19.29
C THR A 261 0.96 -4.45 17.81
N VAL A 262 2.12 -4.04 17.27
CA VAL A 262 2.45 -4.27 15.86
C VAL A 262 2.60 -5.77 15.58
N THR A 263 3.26 -6.50 16.47
CA THR A 263 3.38 -7.97 16.36
C THR A 263 2.01 -8.65 16.42
N ALA A 264 1.14 -8.24 17.33
CA ALA A 264 -0.22 -8.77 17.48
C ALA A 264 -1.08 -8.52 16.23
N PHE A 265 -1.01 -7.30 15.67
CA PHE A 265 -1.70 -6.97 14.43
C PHE A 265 -1.24 -7.85 13.26
N LEU A 266 0.08 -7.99 13.09
CA LEU A 266 0.63 -8.85 12.04
C LEU A 266 0.25 -10.32 12.25
N ALA A 267 0.31 -10.84 13.48
CA ALA A 267 -0.11 -12.21 13.76
C ALA A 267 -1.58 -12.46 13.41
N ALA A 268 -2.47 -11.52 13.74
CA ALA A 268 -3.89 -11.62 13.40
C ALA A 268 -4.15 -11.60 11.90
N THR A 269 -3.50 -10.69 11.17
CA THR A 269 -3.66 -10.58 9.71
C THR A 269 -2.99 -11.74 8.97
N LEU A 270 -1.82 -12.22 9.41
CA LEU A 270 -1.19 -13.41 8.83
C LEU A 270 -2.07 -14.66 9.02
N LYS A 271 -2.65 -14.84 10.19
CA LYS A 271 -3.59 -15.95 10.44
C LYS A 271 -4.81 -15.86 9.51
N ALA A 272 -5.31 -14.64 9.26
CA ALA A 272 -6.40 -14.42 8.32
C ALA A 272 -5.97 -14.71 6.87
N ARG A 273 -4.76 -14.35 6.46
CA ARG A 273 -4.24 -14.65 5.11
C ARG A 273 -4.08 -16.14 4.89
N GLN A 274 -3.61 -16.90 5.88
CA GLN A 274 -3.57 -18.36 5.80
C GLN A 274 -4.98 -18.93 5.62
N PHE A 275 -5.96 -18.39 6.35
CA PHE A 275 -7.37 -18.79 6.19
C PHE A 275 -7.89 -18.48 4.78
N ILE A 276 -7.59 -17.29 4.24
CA ILE A 276 -8.00 -16.86 2.90
C ILE A 276 -7.38 -17.71 1.80
N THR A 277 -6.11 -18.07 1.95
CA THR A 277 -5.37 -18.84 0.92
C THR A 277 -5.71 -20.32 0.89
N ASP A 278 -6.37 -20.83 1.92
CA ASP A 278 -6.93 -22.18 1.93
C ASP A 278 -8.25 -22.22 1.16
N GLN A 279 -8.25 -22.90 0.02
CA GLN A 279 -9.42 -23.04 -0.86
C GLN A 279 -10.63 -23.66 -0.18
N ALA A 280 -10.44 -24.45 0.88
CA ALA A 280 -11.54 -25.00 1.66
C ALA A 280 -12.39 -23.92 2.34
N ASN A 281 -11.83 -22.74 2.59
CA ASN A 281 -12.50 -21.62 3.27
C ASN A 281 -13.15 -20.62 2.31
N LYS A 282 -13.07 -20.85 0.99
CA LYS A 282 -13.56 -19.93 -0.05
C LYS A 282 -14.95 -19.36 0.23
N GLU A 283 -15.95 -20.21 0.46
CA GLU A 283 -17.34 -19.77 0.63
C GLU A 283 -17.52 -18.98 1.93
N GLU A 284 -16.78 -19.30 2.98
CA GLU A 284 -16.81 -18.52 4.21
C GLU A 284 -16.19 -17.16 4.02
N VAL A 285 -15.05 -17.06 3.33
CA VAL A 285 -14.40 -15.77 2.99
C VAL A 285 -15.36 -14.91 2.19
N LEU A 286 -15.97 -15.44 1.13
CA LEU A 286 -16.95 -14.72 0.30
C LEU A 286 -18.18 -14.26 1.13
N THR A 287 -18.63 -15.08 2.05
CA THR A 287 -19.75 -14.74 2.95
C THR A 287 -19.38 -13.58 3.87
N ILE A 288 -18.18 -13.60 4.47
CA ILE A 288 -17.67 -12.51 5.30
C ILE A 288 -17.62 -11.21 4.49
N MET A 289 -17.09 -11.26 3.26
CA MET A 289 -16.95 -10.07 2.43
C MET A 289 -18.30 -9.49 2.01
N ARG A 290 -19.27 -10.34 1.61
CA ARG A 290 -20.63 -9.91 1.27
C ARG A 290 -21.36 -9.28 2.46
N ALA A 291 -21.17 -9.81 3.66
CA ALA A 291 -21.77 -9.27 4.88
C ALA A 291 -21.29 -7.85 5.20
N LYS A 292 -20.14 -7.46 4.73
CA LYS A 292 -19.57 -6.12 4.89
C LYS A 292 -20.07 -5.11 3.83
N LYS A 293 -21.04 -5.49 3.02
CA LYS A 293 -21.59 -4.69 1.91
C LYS A 293 -20.57 -4.29 0.86
N PHE A 294 -19.48 -5.02 0.77
CA PHE A 294 -18.65 -4.95 -0.40
C PHE A 294 -19.47 -5.54 -1.56
N ASP A 295 -19.80 -4.70 -2.52
CA ASP A 295 -20.44 -5.13 -3.75
C ASP A 295 -19.40 -5.91 -4.55
N ILE A 296 -19.30 -7.22 -4.24
CA ILE A 296 -18.44 -8.12 -5.00
C ILE A 296 -19.31 -8.67 -6.12
N PRO A 297 -19.11 -8.19 -7.36
CA PRO A 297 -19.76 -8.82 -8.51
C PRO A 297 -19.45 -10.32 -8.50
N THR A 298 -20.42 -11.15 -8.85
CA THR A 298 -20.26 -12.62 -8.85
C THR A 298 -19.04 -13.05 -9.63
N GLU A 299 -18.77 -12.36 -10.74
CA GLU A 299 -17.59 -12.62 -11.59
C GLU A 299 -16.26 -12.38 -10.86
N TYR A 300 -16.16 -11.38 -9.99
CA TYR A 300 -14.97 -11.14 -9.18
C TYR A 300 -14.83 -12.16 -8.04
N ALA A 301 -15.96 -12.56 -7.45
CA ALA A 301 -15.96 -13.60 -6.46
C ALA A 301 -15.44 -14.92 -7.04
N ASP A 302 -15.86 -15.27 -8.27
CA ASP A 302 -15.43 -16.46 -8.97
C ASP A 302 -13.96 -16.37 -9.40
N ALA A 303 -13.53 -15.24 -9.96
CA ALA A 303 -12.13 -15.01 -10.32
C ALA A 303 -11.20 -15.00 -9.11
N TYR A 304 -11.63 -14.36 -8.01
CA TYR A 304 -10.91 -14.37 -6.75
C TYR A 304 -10.73 -15.78 -6.20
N ALA A 305 -11.79 -16.57 -6.25
CA ALA A 305 -11.83 -17.87 -5.65
C ALA A 305 -11.15 -18.98 -6.46
N ALA A 306 -11.15 -18.89 -7.81
CA ALA A 306 -10.62 -19.93 -8.67
C ALA A 306 -9.10 -19.81 -8.88
N GLU A 307 -8.57 -18.62 -9.01
CA GLU A 307 -7.23 -18.41 -9.54
C GLU A 307 -6.32 -17.55 -8.66
N ASN A 308 -6.83 -16.70 -7.80
CA ASN A 308 -6.06 -15.55 -7.33
C ASN A 308 -5.88 -15.39 -5.82
N ALA A 309 -6.69 -15.98 -4.96
CA ALA A 309 -6.52 -15.78 -3.51
C ALA A 309 -5.12 -16.20 -3.02
N PRO A 310 -4.56 -17.35 -3.43
CA PRO A 310 -3.19 -17.74 -3.11
C PRO A 310 -2.12 -16.87 -3.77
N ALA A 311 -2.42 -16.28 -4.95
CA ALA A 311 -1.45 -15.48 -5.70
C ALA A 311 -1.37 -14.02 -5.20
N TYR A 312 -2.47 -13.48 -4.69
CA TYR A 312 -2.50 -12.08 -4.21
C TYR A 312 -2.06 -11.95 -2.76
N HIS A 313 -2.50 -12.82 -1.87
CA HIS A 313 -2.16 -12.73 -0.46
C HIS A 313 -0.86 -13.43 -0.12
N VAL A 314 0.08 -12.69 0.43
CA VAL A 314 1.30 -13.27 1.00
C VAL A 314 0.97 -13.83 2.36
N SER A 315 0.74 -15.16 2.43
CA SER A 315 0.21 -15.85 3.61
C SER A 315 1.11 -15.74 4.85
N ASP A 316 2.42 -15.58 4.65
CA ASP A 316 3.43 -15.41 5.70
C ASP A 316 3.87 -13.95 5.91
N GLY A 317 3.40 -13.03 5.08
CA GLY A 317 3.74 -11.60 5.14
C GLY A 317 5.15 -11.24 4.69
N GLY A 318 5.91 -12.22 4.20
CA GLY A 318 7.30 -12.06 3.80
C GLY A 318 7.47 -11.67 2.34
N PHE A 319 8.71 -11.69 1.89
CA PHE A 319 9.11 -11.39 0.52
C PHE A 319 10.54 -11.88 0.27
N LYS A 320 10.93 -11.99 -0.99
CA LYS A 320 12.33 -12.23 -1.34
C LYS A 320 13.05 -10.90 -1.51
N PRO A 321 14.17 -10.67 -0.81
CA PRO A 321 14.93 -9.42 -0.95
C PRO A 321 15.34 -9.09 -2.39
N ALA A 322 15.68 -10.10 -3.20
CA ALA A 322 16.00 -9.91 -4.60
C ALA A 322 14.81 -9.37 -5.43
N ASP A 323 13.59 -9.83 -5.13
CA ASP A 323 12.38 -9.35 -5.80
C ASP A 323 12.09 -7.89 -5.40
N MET A 324 12.31 -7.54 -4.12
CA MET A 324 12.19 -6.15 -3.65
C MET A 324 13.26 -5.24 -4.28
N GLU A 325 14.49 -5.71 -4.41
CA GLU A 325 15.55 -4.96 -5.12
C GLU A 325 15.19 -4.69 -6.56
N LYS A 326 14.72 -5.73 -7.26
CA LYS A 326 14.25 -5.58 -8.63
C LYS A 326 13.10 -4.59 -8.72
N PHE A 327 12.08 -4.73 -7.86
CA PHE A 327 10.93 -3.83 -7.82
C PHE A 327 11.37 -2.37 -7.62
N ILE A 328 12.19 -2.07 -6.61
CA ILE A 328 12.68 -0.72 -6.36
C ILE A 328 13.53 -0.20 -7.52
N GLY A 329 14.36 -1.05 -8.13
CA GLY A 329 15.13 -0.71 -9.33
C GLY A 329 14.22 -0.29 -10.49
N ASP A 330 13.14 -1.02 -10.73
CA ASP A 330 12.13 -0.68 -11.75
C ASP A 330 11.44 0.66 -11.41
N GLN A 331 11.09 0.90 -10.14
CA GLN A 331 10.46 2.15 -9.70
C GLN A 331 11.40 3.36 -9.83
N ILE A 332 12.70 3.17 -9.61
CA ILE A 332 13.72 4.21 -9.87
C ILE A 332 13.78 4.52 -11.38
N ALA A 333 13.78 3.49 -12.22
CA ALA A 333 13.77 3.66 -13.68
C ALA A 333 12.50 4.40 -14.17
N TYR A 334 11.36 4.18 -13.50
CA TYR A 334 10.10 4.89 -13.75
C TYR A 334 10.03 6.28 -13.10
N LYS A 335 11.04 6.66 -12.31
CA LYS A 335 11.09 7.93 -11.55
C LYS A 335 9.98 8.10 -10.51
N THR A 336 9.36 7.02 -10.09
CA THR A 336 8.40 7.03 -8.97
C THR A 336 9.10 6.97 -7.62
N VAL A 337 10.28 6.36 -7.58
CA VAL A 337 11.17 6.32 -6.42
C VAL A 337 12.47 7.07 -6.75
N PRO A 338 13.01 7.92 -5.86
CA PRO A 338 14.25 8.65 -6.09
C PRO A 338 15.46 7.72 -6.31
N GLU A 339 16.38 8.14 -7.17
CA GLU A 339 17.63 7.43 -7.43
C GLU A 339 18.48 7.26 -6.16
N GLY A 340 19.18 6.13 -6.05
CA GLY A 340 20.00 5.79 -4.88
C GLY A 340 19.18 5.43 -3.63
N THR A 341 17.91 5.04 -3.78
CA THR A 341 17.10 4.55 -2.66
C THR A 341 17.52 3.14 -2.28
N ASP A 342 17.90 2.98 -1.01
CA ASP A 342 18.06 1.68 -0.35
C ASP A 342 16.82 1.42 0.53
N TRP A 343 15.96 0.53 0.11
CA TRP A 343 14.71 0.21 0.79
C TRP A 343 14.92 -0.38 2.20
N ARG A 344 16.07 -1.01 2.44
CA ARG A 344 16.40 -1.61 3.74
C ARG A 344 16.43 -0.60 4.87
N GLN A 345 16.79 0.65 4.57
CA GLN A 345 16.82 1.74 5.55
C GLN A 345 15.44 2.08 6.13
N TYR A 346 14.37 1.74 5.40
CA TYR A 346 12.99 1.99 5.79
C TYR A 346 12.28 0.75 6.33
N THR A 347 13.01 -0.36 6.48
CA THR A 347 12.47 -1.68 6.83
C THR A 347 12.71 -2.00 8.30
N TYR A 348 11.70 -2.58 8.98
CA TYR A 348 11.83 -3.12 10.32
C TYR A 348 11.01 -4.38 10.50
N LEU A 349 11.63 -5.55 10.35
CA LEU A 349 10.95 -6.84 10.26
C LEU A 349 10.81 -7.60 11.58
N LEU A 350 11.37 -7.12 12.69
CA LEU A 350 11.26 -7.83 13.96
C LEU A 350 9.81 -8.17 14.36
N PRO A 351 8.82 -7.26 14.20
CA PRO A 351 7.43 -7.62 14.47
C PRO A 351 6.88 -8.72 13.56
N LEU A 352 7.29 -8.73 12.26
CA LEU A 352 6.91 -9.78 11.33
C LEU A 352 7.49 -11.14 11.74
N TRP A 353 8.79 -11.20 11.98
CA TRP A 353 9.43 -12.44 12.41
C TRP A 353 8.84 -13.00 13.70
N ARG A 354 8.52 -12.15 14.66
CA ARG A 354 7.83 -12.54 15.89
C ARG A 354 6.43 -13.08 15.64
N ALA A 355 5.68 -12.45 14.73
CA ALA A 355 4.34 -12.90 14.34
C ALA A 355 4.39 -14.25 13.61
N GLN A 356 5.34 -14.42 12.68
CA GLN A 356 5.61 -15.70 12.00
C GLN A 356 5.94 -16.80 13.01
N LYS A 357 6.84 -16.54 13.94
CA LYS A 357 7.22 -17.48 15.00
C LYS A 357 6.03 -17.84 15.90
N ALA A 358 5.20 -16.86 16.26
CA ALA A 358 3.99 -17.07 17.06
C ALA A 358 2.97 -18.01 16.37
N LEU A 359 2.98 -18.02 15.04
CA LEU A 359 2.12 -18.87 14.21
C LEU A 359 2.77 -20.18 13.76
N GLY A 360 4.02 -20.43 14.17
CA GLY A 360 4.79 -21.61 13.75
C GLY A 360 5.21 -21.59 12.28
N LEU A 361 5.28 -20.40 11.68
CA LEU A 361 5.74 -20.20 10.31
C LEU A 361 7.26 -20.07 10.25
N PRO A 362 7.89 -20.42 9.11
CA PRO A 362 9.28 -20.08 8.86
C PRO A 362 9.43 -18.55 8.78
N LEU A 363 10.62 -18.05 9.12
CA LEU A 363 10.93 -16.63 8.95
C LEU A 363 11.13 -16.31 7.47
N ASN A 364 10.42 -15.31 6.99
CA ASN A 364 10.51 -14.83 5.62
C ASN A 364 10.42 -13.28 5.60
N PRO A 365 11.42 -12.54 5.09
CA PRO A 365 12.71 -13.07 4.65
C PRO A 365 13.49 -13.71 5.80
N ALA A 366 14.39 -14.65 5.49
CA ALA A 366 15.26 -15.21 6.48
C ALA A 366 16.21 -14.13 7.03
N LEU A 367 16.61 -14.25 8.29
CA LEU A 367 17.52 -13.28 8.92
C LEU A 367 18.83 -13.11 8.15
N ALA A 368 19.33 -14.20 7.54
CA ALA A 368 20.57 -14.18 6.77
C ALA A 368 20.48 -13.41 5.46
N ASP A 369 19.27 -13.15 4.98
CA ASP A 369 19.03 -12.48 3.70
C ASP A 369 18.88 -10.96 3.85
N MET A 370 18.78 -10.47 5.09
CA MET A 370 18.58 -9.05 5.43
C MET A 370 19.87 -8.39 5.94
#